data_09545d21e4f4176750a7f34c3d66bc20
#
_entry.id   09545d21e4f4176750a7f34c3d66bc20
#
_cell.length_a   1.000
_cell.length_b   1.000
_cell.length_c   1.000
_cell.angle_alpha   90.00
_cell.angle_beta   90.00
_cell.angle_gamma   90.00
#
_symmetry.space_group_name_H-M   'P 1'
#
loop_
_entity.id
_entity.type
_entity.pdbx_description
1 polymer ?
#
loop_
_entity_poly.entity_id
_entity_poly.type
_entity_poly.pdbx_seq_one_letter_code
_entity_poly.pdbx_strand_id
1 'polypeptide(L)'
;CTLIVNDYRNTPELAFDQEEYTANMREGNTFSGATLYNKSEVAPLTYTSSNEEVAEVAANGVVILRSTGETTITVWFAGDNDFKATSASYKLTVIDEVVDGIQNITIDNMPEDAKVYNLNGQRMNAKALKSGVYVVNGKKVVLK
;
A
#
# COMPACT_ATOMS: atom_id res chain seq x y z
N CYS A 1 5.46 52.89 4.54
CA CYS A 1 6.53 51.94 4.89
C CYS A 1 6.03 50.52 4.79
N THR A 2 6.67 49.74 3.97
CA THR A 2 6.41 48.32 3.90
C THR A 2 7.24 47.63 5.00
N LEU A 3 6.55 46.99 5.96
CA LEU A 3 7.21 46.21 6.99
C LEU A 3 7.54 44.83 6.41
N ILE A 4 8.82 44.51 6.26
CA ILE A 4 9.27 43.19 5.86
C ILE A 4 9.56 42.40 7.14
N VAL A 5 8.76 41.41 7.42
CA VAL A 5 9.01 40.45 8.52
C VAL A 5 9.77 39.26 7.94
N ASN A 6 11.04 39.13 8.32
CA ASN A 6 11.84 37.98 7.97
C ASN A 6 11.51 36.84 8.92
N ASP A 7 11.09 35.72 8.37
CA ASP A 7 10.83 34.52 9.15
C ASP A 7 12.11 33.67 9.23
N TYR A 8 12.77 33.71 10.38
CA TYR A 8 14.02 32.99 10.62
C TYR A 8 13.83 31.57 11.17
N ARG A 9 12.58 31.12 11.29
CA ARG A 9 12.30 29.75 11.75
C ARG A 9 12.83 28.73 10.74
N ASN A 10 13.32 27.61 11.26
CA ASN A 10 13.78 26.52 10.42
C ASN A 10 12.62 25.80 9.76
N THR A 11 12.85 25.26 8.58
CA THR A 11 11.90 24.33 7.97
C THR A 11 12.20 22.93 8.50
N PRO A 12 11.26 22.28 9.19
CA PRO A 12 11.54 20.94 9.72
C PRO A 12 11.59 19.91 8.61
N GLU A 13 12.42 18.91 8.80
CA GLU A 13 12.48 17.76 7.89
C GLU A 13 11.39 16.76 8.26
N LEU A 14 10.36 16.72 7.42
CA LEU A 14 9.23 15.81 7.57
C LEU A 14 9.03 15.09 6.24
N ALA A 15 9.17 13.78 6.22
CA ALA A 15 9.03 12.98 5.01
C ALA A 15 8.65 11.55 5.35
N PHE A 16 7.98 10.89 4.42
CA PHE A 16 7.77 9.45 4.48
C PHE A 16 8.93 8.72 3.76
N ASP A 17 9.19 7.50 4.15
CA ASP A 17 10.25 6.66 3.56
C ASP A 17 9.96 6.31 2.10
N GLN A 18 8.70 6.32 1.69
CA GLN A 18 8.28 6.10 0.30
C GLN A 18 7.15 7.07 -0.07
N GLU A 19 7.01 7.32 -1.35
CA GLU A 19 5.96 8.19 -1.89
C GLU A 19 4.66 7.43 -2.20
N GLU A 20 4.75 6.13 -2.33
CA GLU A 20 3.60 5.27 -2.66
C GLU A 20 3.65 3.97 -1.85
N TYR A 21 2.46 3.54 -1.40
CA TYR A 21 2.26 2.28 -0.69
C TYR A 21 1.06 1.54 -1.24
N THR A 22 1.07 0.24 -1.06
CA THR A 22 -0.08 -0.62 -1.35
C THR A 22 -0.47 -1.36 -0.09
N ALA A 23 -1.74 -1.32 0.26
CA ALA A 23 -2.31 -2.04 1.39
C ALA A 23 -3.36 -3.03 0.89
N ASN A 24 -3.35 -4.22 1.44
CA ASN A 24 -4.31 -5.26 1.09
C ASN A 24 -5.27 -5.50 2.23
N MET A 25 -6.57 -5.30 1.98
CA MET A 25 -7.62 -5.48 3.00
C MET A 25 -7.72 -6.91 3.53
N ARG A 26 -7.21 -7.89 2.78
CA ARG A 26 -7.19 -9.29 3.22
C ARG A 26 -6.14 -9.58 4.28
N GLU A 27 -5.11 -8.75 4.37
CA GLU A 27 -4.09 -8.84 5.41
C GLU A 27 -4.54 -8.17 6.71
N GLY A 28 -5.59 -7.37 6.65
CA GLY A 28 -6.16 -6.63 7.76
C GLY A 28 -6.79 -5.32 7.30
N ASN A 29 -7.62 -4.76 8.13
CA ASN A 29 -8.30 -3.50 7.83
C ASN A 29 -7.54 -2.27 8.37
N THR A 30 -6.28 -2.42 8.72
CA THR A 30 -5.40 -1.33 9.15
C THR A 30 -4.07 -1.39 8.42
N PHE A 31 -3.50 -0.22 8.16
CA PHE A 31 -2.20 -0.08 7.52
C PHE A 31 -1.31 0.83 8.38
N SER A 32 -0.14 0.34 8.73
CA SER A 32 0.87 1.09 9.50
C SER A 32 2.27 0.94 8.91
N GLY A 33 2.35 0.62 7.61
CA GLY A 33 3.62 0.36 6.93
C GLY A 33 4.41 1.61 6.54
N ALA A 34 3.78 2.79 6.52
CA ALA A 34 4.46 4.03 6.20
C ALA A 34 5.32 4.49 7.38
N THR A 35 6.60 4.70 7.14
CA THR A 35 7.52 5.24 8.14
C THR A 35 7.68 6.73 7.95
N LEU A 36 7.31 7.50 8.97
CA LEU A 36 7.48 8.95 8.96
C LEU A 36 8.84 9.32 9.56
N TYR A 37 9.65 9.99 8.77
CA TYR A 37 10.87 10.63 9.25
C TYR A 37 10.55 12.05 9.74
N ASN A 38 10.58 12.22 11.04
CA ASN A 38 10.43 13.50 11.71
C ASN A 38 11.75 13.83 12.44
N LYS A 39 12.75 14.19 11.67
CA LYS A 39 14.10 14.44 12.17
C LYS A 39 14.18 15.65 13.12
N SER A 40 13.27 16.57 12.92
CA SER A 40 13.19 17.79 13.76
C SER A 40 12.31 17.59 15.00
N GLU A 41 11.72 16.41 15.17
CA GLU A 41 10.84 16.03 16.29
C GLU A 41 9.69 17.03 16.54
N VAL A 42 9.15 17.57 15.46
CA VAL A 42 8.05 18.54 15.55
C VAL A 42 6.74 17.88 15.95
N ALA A 43 5.97 18.58 16.77
CA ALA A 43 4.65 18.14 17.23
C ALA A 43 3.80 19.37 17.64
N PRO A 44 2.48 19.28 17.63
CA PRO A 44 1.67 18.13 17.24
C PRO A 44 1.59 17.92 15.71
N LEU A 45 1.40 16.68 15.28
CA LEU A 45 1.18 16.33 13.88
C LEU A 45 -0.29 16.04 13.67
N THR A 46 -0.83 16.48 12.53
CA THR A 46 -2.20 16.21 12.09
C THR A 46 -2.16 15.35 10.83
N TYR A 47 -2.93 14.29 10.81
CA TYR A 47 -3.05 13.38 9.67
C TYR A 47 -4.40 13.56 8.98
N THR A 48 -4.40 13.52 7.67
CA THR A 48 -5.62 13.61 6.86
C THR A 48 -5.57 12.64 5.69
N SER A 49 -6.75 12.21 5.24
CA SER A 49 -6.92 11.40 4.03
C SER A 49 -7.67 12.21 2.98
N SER A 50 -7.25 12.11 1.72
CA SER A 50 -7.96 12.76 0.61
C SER A 50 -9.26 12.05 0.26
N ASN A 51 -9.39 10.78 0.63
CA ASN A 51 -10.60 10.00 0.40
C ASN A 51 -10.81 9.02 1.57
N GLU A 52 -11.61 9.45 2.54
CA GLU A 52 -11.91 8.67 3.74
C GLU A 52 -12.83 7.47 3.46
N GLU A 53 -13.47 7.43 2.29
CA GLU A 53 -14.25 6.26 1.87
C GLU A 53 -13.36 5.08 1.48
N VAL A 54 -12.14 5.36 1.03
CA VAL A 54 -11.12 4.35 0.72
C VAL A 54 -10.33 4.00 1.97
N ALA A 55 -9.81 5.00 2.64
CA ALA A 55 -9.06 4.81 3.89
C ALA A 55 -9.15 6.06 4.76
N GLU A 56 -9.42 5.85 6.03
CA GLU A 56 -9.43 6.88 7.06
C GLU A 56 -8.13 6.84 7.85
N VAL A 57 -7.61 7.97 8.27
CA VAL A 57 -6.41 8.03 9.09
C VAL A 57 -6.73 8.51 10.49
N ALA A 58 -6.24 7.77 11.50
CA ALA A 58 -6.38 8.13 12.90
C ALA A 58 -5.36 9.20 13.31
N ALA A 59 -5.60 9.85 14.45
CA ALA A 59 -4.73 10.90 14.97
C ALA A 59 -3.29 10.44 15.26
N ASN A 60 -3.09 9.14 15.45
CA ASN A 60 -1.76 8.53 15.67
C ASN A 60 -1.07 8.09 14.36
N GLY A 61 -1.67 8.38 13.20
CA GLY A 61 -1.13 8.02 11.88
C GLY A 61 -1.48 6.63 11.39
N VAL A 62 -2.22 5.83 12.16
CA VAL A 62 -2.71 4.52 11.71
C VAL A 62 -3.83 4.72 10.71
N VAL A 63 -3.74 4.05 9.58
CA VAL A 63 -4.73 4.13 8.51
C VAL A 63 -5.70 2.96 8.63
N ILE A 64 -6.99 3.27 8.59
CA ILE A 64 -8.08 2.28 8.63
C ILE A 64 -8.59 2.10 7.20
N LEU A 65 -8.46 0.90 6.66
CA LEU A 65 -8.89 0.58 5.30
C LEU A 65 -10.41 0.33 5.28
N ARG A 66 -11.12 0.99 4.38
CA ARG A 66 -12.59 0.91 4.25
C ARG A 66 -13.04 0.28 2.95
N SER A 67 -12.40 0.63 1.85
CA SER A 67 -12.70 0.08 0.53
C SER A 67 -11.47 0.10 -0.37
N THR A 68 -11.55 -0.63 -1.46
CA THR A 68 -10.51 -0.60 -2.50
C THR A 68 -10.50 0.73 -3.23
N GLY A 69 -9.33 1.18 -3.65
CA GLY A 69 -9.15 2.43 -4.37
C GLY A 69 -7.85 3.12 -4.01
N GLU A 70 -7.76 4.38 -4.35
CA GLU A 70 -6.58 5.20 -4.08
C GLU A 70 -6.93 6.39 -3.20
N THR A 71 -6.06 6.71 -2.26
CA THR A 71 -6.15 7.90 -1.42
C THR A 71 -4.75 8.46 -1.16
N THR A 72 -4.67 9.73 -0.82
CA THR A 72 -3.42 10.37 -0.38
C THR A 72 -3.51 10.66 1.11
N ILE A 73 -2.57 10.12 1.87
CA ILE A 73 -2.44 10.39 3.30
C ILE A 73 -1.42 11.49 3.48
N THR A 74 -1.82 12.54 4.17
CA THR A 74 -0.98 13.71 4.44
C THR A 74 -0.80 13.88 5.94
N VAL A 75 0.44 14.06 6.35
CA VAL A 75 0.78 14.54 7.70
C VAL A 75 1.11 16.02 7.61
N TRP A 76 0.61 16.78 8.57
CA TRP A 76 0.77 18.23 8.56
C TRP A 76 1.19 18.74 9.93
N PHE A 77 2.13 19.68 9.92
CA PHE A 77 2.60 20.42 11.09
C PHE A 77 2.30 21.90 10.88
N ALA A 78 1.57 22.49 11.81
CA ALA A 78 1.09 23.87 11.70
C ALA A 78 2.17 24.92 11.93
N GLY A 79 3.36 24.50 12.38
CA GLY A 79 4.42 25.41 12.76
C GLY A 79 4.33 25.82 14.25
N ASP A 80 5.46 26.26 14.77
CA ASP A 80 5.58 26.80 16.11
C ASP A 80 6.56 27.99 16.15
N ASN A 81 7.08 28.33 17.32
CA ASN A 81 8.02 29.43 17.46
C ASN A 81 9.40 29.15 16.84
N ASP A 82 9.77 27.89 16.71
CA ASP A 82 11.08 27.44 16.25
C ASP A 82 11.07 26.94 14.81
N PHE A 83 9.92 26.40 14.36
CA PHE A 83 9.79 25.75 13.06
C PHE A 83 8.60 26.28 12.25
N LYS A 84 8.82 26.34 10.95
CA LYS A 84 7.76 26.69 9.99
C LYS A 84 6.78 25.52 9.81
N ALA A 85 5.56 25.85 9.39
CA ALA A 85 4.61 24.82 8.95
C ALA A 85 5.19 23.99 7.81
N THR A 86 4.95 22.69 7.85
CA THR A 86 5.37 21.75 6.81
C THR A 86 4.40 20.59 6.71
N SER A 87 4.49 19.86 5.61
CA SER A 87 3.67 18.66 5.41
C SER A 87 4.45 17.62 4.59
N ALA A 88 4.05 16.37 4.74
CA ALA A 88 4.50 15.28 3.91
C ALA A 88 3.31 14.40 3.56
N SER A 89 3.35 13.75 2.42
CA SER A 89 2.24 12.90 1.97
C SER A 89 2.76 11.67 1.24
N TYR A 90 1.92 10.64 1.21
CA TYR A 90 2.13 9.47 0.38
C TYR A 90 0.81 9.02 -0.25
N LYS A 91 0.92 8.39 -1.39
CA LYS A 91 -0.22 7.77 -2.06
C LYS A 91 -0.42 6.36 -1.52
N LEU A 92 -1.64 6.03 -1.13
CA LEU A 92 -2.02 4.70 -0.67
C LEU A 92 -2.99 4.08 -1.66
N THR A 93 -2.62 2.94 -2.22
CA THR A 93 -3.50 2.12 -3.04
C THR A 93 -4.01 0.97 -2.18
N VAL A 94 -5.32 0.87 -2.03
CA VAL A 94 -5.97 -0.20 -1.25
C VAL A 94 -6.51 -1.25 -2.21
N ILE A 95 -6.08 -2.47 -2.03
CA ILE A 95 -6.50 -3.62 -2.84
C ILE A 95 -7.20 -4.66 -1.97
N ASP A 96 -7.97 -5.54 -2.60
CA ASP A 96 -8.59 -6.70 -1.96
C ASP A 96 -8.29 -7.93 -2.82
N GLU A 97 -7.04 -8.33 -2.82
CA GLU A 97 -6.54 -9.43 -3.63
C GLU A 97 -5.95 -10.54 -2.77
N VAL A 98 -6.15 -11.77 -3.19
CA VAL A 98 -5.50 -12.92 -2.56
C VAL A 98 -4.04 -12.98 -3.04
N VAL A 99 -3.13 -12.57 -2.18
CA VAL A 99 -1.67 -12.54 -2.48
C VAL A 99 -1.01 -13.81 -1.92
N ASP A 100 -1.55 -14.98 -2.25
CA ASP A 100 -1.03 -16.26 -1.75
C ASP A 100 0.04 -16.88 -2.66
N GLY A 101 0.31 -16.29 -3.83
CA GLY A 101 1.09 -16.97 -4.87
C GLY A 101 0.37 -18.20 -5.45
N ILE A 102 -0.83 -18.53 -4.96
CA ILE A 102 -1.68 -19.61 -5.44
C ILE A 102 -2.90 -18.98 -6.09
N GLN A 103 -2.98 -19.10 -7.40
CA GLN A 103 -4.17 -18.67 -8.14
C GLN A 103 -5.10 -19.86 -8.33
N ASN A 104 -6.38 -19.68 -7.99
CA ASN A 104 -7.43 -20.64 -8.34
C ASN A 104 -7.75 -20.51 -9.82
N ILE A 105 -7.22 -21.41 -10.63
CA ILE A 105 -7.50 -21.49 -12.05
C ILE A 105 -8.42 -22.69 -12.28
N THR A 106 -9.52 -22.48 -12.99
CA THR A 106 -10.36 -23.57 -13.50
C THR A 106 -9.81 -24.03 -14.85
N ILE A 107 -10.06 -25.30 -15.21
CA ILE A 107 -9.59 -25.87 -16.48
C ILE A 107 -10.13 -25.05 -17.67
N ASP A 108 -11.33 -24.51 -17.54
CA ASP A 108 -11.99 -23.72 -18.60
C ASP A 108 -11.34 -22.36 -18.86
N ASN A 109 -10.61 -21.83 -17.86
CA ASN A 109 -9.93 -20.52 -17.95
C ASN A 109 -8.45 -20.63 -18.27
N MET A 110 -7.95 -21.84 -18.47
CA MET A 110 -6.53 -22.06 -18.73
C MET A 110 -6.21 -21.75 -20.20
N PRO A 111 -5.17 -20.94 -20.51
CA PRO A 111 -4.75 -20.71 -21.87
C PRO A 111 -4.35 -22.03 -22.56
N GLU A 112 -4.66 -22.19 -23.84
CA GLU A 112 -4.32 -23.41 -24.59
C GLU A 112 -2.82 -23.67 -24.70
N ASP A 113 -2.02 -22.63 -24.64
CA ASP A 113 -0.56 -22.67 -24.71
C ASP A 113 0.11 -22.64 -23.33
N ALA A 114 -0.64 -22.79 -22.24
CA ALA A 114 -0.09 -22.79 -20.90
C ALA A 114 0.87 -23.96 -20.69
N LYS A 115 2.05 -23.66 -20.18
CA LYS A 115 3.05 -24.67 -19.78
C LYS A 115 2.73 -25.12 -18.34
N VAL A 116 2.23 -26.35 -18.21
CA VAL A 116 1.84 -26.91 -16.92
C VAL A 116 2.82 -27.99 -16.53
N TYR A 117 3.30 -27.92 -15.31
CA TYR A 117 4.19 -28.90 -14.70
C TYR A 117 3.60 -29.42 -13.39
N ASN A 118 3.80 -30.68 -13.09
CA ASN A 118 3.50 -31.21 -11.75
C ASN A 118 4.58 -30.77 -10.74
N LEU A 119 4.39 -31.11 -9.47
CA LEU A 119 5.37 -30.79 -8.43
C LEU A 119 6.72 -31.52 -8.60
N ASN A 120 6.77 -32.55 -9.40
CA ASN A 120 8.00 -33.30 -9.75
C ASN A 120 8.76 -32.69 -10.93
N GLY A 121 8.22 -31.60 -11.54
CA GLY A 121 8.83 -30.95 -12.69
C GLY A 121 8.46 -31.55 -14.05
N GLN A 122 7.55 -32.51 -14.10
CA GLN A 122 7.09 -33.13 -15.35
C GLN A 122 6.04 -32.28 -16.04
N ARG A 123 6.19 -32.10 -17.35
CA ARG A 123 5.21 -31.37 -18.15
C ARG A 123 3.90 -32.17 -18.26
N MET A 124 2.80 -31.52 -17.98
CA MET A 124 1.46 -32.10 -18.02
C MET A 124 0.64 -31.49 -19.14
N ASN A 125 -0.32 -32.27 -19.67
CA ASN A 125 -1.28 -31.74 -20.61
C ASN A 125 -2.39 -30.99 -19.86
N ALA A 126 -2.58 -29.73 -20.18
CA ALA A 126 -3.58 -28.88 -19.54
C ALA A 126 -5.02 -29.43 -19.63
N LYS A 127 -5.32 -30.19 -20.70
CA LYS A 127 -6.66 -30.79 -20.89
C LYS A 127 -6.87 -32.10 -20.09
N ALA A 128 -5.80 -32.66 -19.52
CA ALA A 128 -5.85 -33.94 -18.79
C ALA A 128 -5.60 -33.78 -17.29
N LEU A 129 -5.65 -32.57 -16.74
CA LEU A 129 -5.36 -32.29 -15.35
C LEU A 129 -6.51 -32.72 -14.44
N LYS A 130 -6.15 -33.30 -13.31
CA LYS A 130 -7.07 -33.60 -12.20
C LYS A 130 -6.93 -32.53 -11.12
N SER A 131 -7.87 -32.53 -10.16
CA SER A 131 -7.73 -31.65 -8.98
C SER A 131 -6.39 -31.84 -8.31
N GLY A 132 -5.71 -30.76 -7.99
CA GLY A 132 -4.40 -30.82 -7.36
C GLY A 132 -3.61 -29.52 -7.54
N VAL A 133 -2.34 -29.58 -7.12
CA VAL A 133 -1.43 -28.45 -7.19
C VAL A 133 -0.47 -28.63 -8.36
N TYR A 134 -0.36 -27.61 -9.20
CA TYR A 134 0.47 -27.62 -10.41
C TYR A 134 1.25 -26.30 -10.51
N VAL A 135 2.25 -26.28 -11.38
CA VAL A 135 2.96 -25.05 -11.75
C VAL A 135 2.58 -24.69 -13.17
N VAL A 136 1.97 -23.53 -13.35
CA VAL A 136 1.53 -23.01 -14.65
C VAL A 136 2.25 -21.72 -14.95
N ASN A 137 3.00 -21.70 -16.06
CA ASN A 137 3.80 -20.52 -16.47
C ASN A 137 4.74 -20.00 -15.35
N GLY A 138 5.30 -20.91 -14.56
CA GLY A 138 6.18 -20.57 -13.44
C GLY A 138 5.48 -20.18 -12.14
N LYS A 139 4.14 -20.23 -12.11
CA LYS A 139 3.33 -19.92 -10.93
C LYS A 139 2.65 -21.17 -10.39
N LYS A 140 2.64 -21.31 -9.07
CA LYS A 140 1.95 -22.40 -8.40
C LYS A 140 0.44 -22.15 -8.43
N VAL A 141 -0.34 -23.10 -8.92
CA VAL A 141 -1.79 -23.02 -9.01
C VAL A 141 -2.46 -24.25 -8.40
N VAL A 142 -3.65 -24.08 -7.86
CA VAL A 142 -4.50 -25.15 -7.33
C VAL A 142 -5.70 -25.32 -8.24
N LEU A 143 -5.87 -26.53 -8.77
CA LEU A 143 -7.07 -26.92 -9.53
C LEU A 143 -8.08 -27.57 -8.58
N LYS A 144 -9.27 -27.06 -8.62
CA LYS A 144 -10.41 -27.61 -7.85
C LYS A 144 -11.27 -28.50 -8.71
#